data_f22091bbfa541392e79a32f1c3153b90
#
_entry.id   f22091bbfa541392e79a32f1c3153b90
#
_cell.length_a   1.000
_cell.length_b   1.000
_cell.length_c   1.000
_cell.angle_alpha   90.00
_cell.angle_beta   90.00
_cell.angle_gamma   90.00
#
_symmetry.space_group_name_H-M   'P 1'
#
loop_
_entity.id
_entity.type
_entity.pdbx_description
1 polymer ?
#
loop_
_entity_poly.entity_id
_entity_poly.type
_entity_poly.pdbx_seq_one_letter_code
_entity_poly.pdbx_strand_id
1 'polypeptide(L)'
;MKKLFALLLALALTLGACTVAVAEEPVTITFWHTYGDAETPVINDVIIPMFEAANPGIKVEAIRQSGDFNQMLVTALGTGMVPDVARVDITKTSAYAKLGGIVAMDEIEGFAALKDAVLEGPLSTNLWNGHYYGLPLNTNCKAAVVNLNVLKTLGFDAAPATMEEFVAACKEKAAGQYKLNVSGLGDWDLFPYFWLFGGVV
;
A
#
# COMPACT_ATOMS: atom_id res chain seq x y z
N MET A 1 25.31 32.99 58.78
CA MET A 1 24.85 33.70 57.57
C MET A 1 25.36 33.04 56.29
N LYS A 2 26.67 32.83 56.11
CA LYS A 2 27.22 32.22 54.85
C LYS A 2 26.68 30.84 54.52
N LYS A 3 26.46 29.96 55.53
CA LYS A 3 25.93 28.57 55.33
C LYS A 3 24.44 28.58 54.94
N LEU A 4 23.67 29.54 55.46
CA LEU A 4 22.24 29.69 55.09
C LEU A 4 22.07 30.22 53.67
N PHE A 5 22.97 31.12 53.25
CA PHE A 5 22.98 31.66 51.89
C PHE A 5 23.38 30.59 50.83
N ALA A 6 24.34 29.73 51.18
CA ALA A 6 24.72 28.60 50.34
C ALA A 6 23.60 27.55 50.18
N LEU A 7 22.83 27.30 51.25
CA LEU A 7 21.69 26.37 51.22
C LEU A 7 20.54 26.91 50.37
N LEU A 8 20.25 28.20 50.49
CA LEU A 8 19.24 28.89 49.65
C LEU A 8 19.64 28.96 48.18
N LEU A 9 20.93 29.13 47.88
CA LEU A 9 21.42 29.16 46.52
C LEU A 9 21.38 27.74 45.89
N ALA A 10 21.70 26.71 46.66
CA ALA A 10 21.58 25.28 46.21
C ALA A 10 20.10 24.93 45.96
N LEU A 11 19.18 25.37 46.81
CA LEU A 11 17.75 25.10 46.63
C LEU A 11 17.17 25.88 45.42
N ALA A 12 17.63 27.09 45.15
CA ALA A 12 17.25 27.87 43.97
C ALA A 12 17.78 27.23 42.65
N LEU A 13 18.98 26.65 42.68
CA LEU A 13 19.55 25.95 41.54
C LEU A 13 18.84 24.61 41.26
N THR A 14 18.35 23.90 42.27
CA THR A 14 17.57 22.68 42.08
C THR A 14 16.14 22.93 41.59
N LEU A 15 15.52 24.06 41.98
CA LEU A 15 14.21 24.44 41.45
C LEU A 15 14.27 25.00 40.00
N GLY A 16 15.42 25.58 39.62
CA GLY A 16 15.60 26.07 38.24
C GLY A 16 15.92 24.99 37.20
N ALA A 17 16.22 23.75 37.62
CA ALA A 17 16.53 22.65 36.73
C ALA A 17 15.30 21.83 36.32
N CYS A 18 14.12 22.11 36.88
CA CYS A 18 12.86 21.60 36.33
C CYS A 18 12.49 22.45 35.09
N THR A 19 13.19 22.23 33.98
CA THR A 19 12.63 22.59 32.67
C THR A 19 11.37 21.77 32.54
N VAL A 20 10.21 22.39 32.68
CA VAL A 20 8.95 21.80 32.22
C VAL A 20 9.17 21.58 30.72
N ALA A 21 9.48 20.34 30.34
CA ALA A 21 9.37 19.96 28.96
C ALA A 21 7.90 20.16 28.61
N VAL A 22 7.60 21.26 27.95
CA VAL A 22 6.30 21.44 27.29
C VAL A 22 6.28 20.30 26.30
N ALA A 23 5.51 19.26 26.59
CA ALA A 23 5.26 18.21 25.61
C ALA A 23 4.59 18.92 24.44
N GLU A 24 5.27 19.00 23.31
CA GLU A 24 4.66 19.43 22.06
C GLU A 24 3.41 18.56 21.84
N GLU A 25 2.30 19.21 21.53
CA GLU A 25 1.10 18.45 21.17
C GLU A 25 1.41 17.53 19.99
N PRO A 26 1.02 16.26 20.03
CA PRO A 26 1.34 15.33 18.96
C PRO A 26 0.71 15.81 17.65
N VAL A 27 1.48 15.70 16.57
CA VAL A 27 0.98 15.94 15.22
C VAL A 27 0.06 14.79 14.84
N THR A 28 -1.15 15.10 14.37
CA THR A 28 -2.06 14.08 13.84
C THR A 28 -1.93 14.02 12.32
N ILE A 29 -1.65 12.85 11.80
CA ILE A 29 -1.63 12.55 10.37
C ILE A 29 -2.86 11.74 9.98
N THR A 30 -3.49 12.11 8.88
CA THR A 30 -4.64 11.40 8.31
C THR A 30 -4.18 10.34 7.32
N PHE A 31 -4.68 9.11 7.50
CA PHE A 31 -4.38 7.97 6.62
C PHE A 31 -5.65 7.42 5.98
N TRP A 32 -5.81 7.62 4.66
CA TRP A 32 -6.93 7.04 3.92
C TRP A 32 -6.57 5.69 3.33
N HIS A 33 -7.45 4.71 3.56
CA HIS A 33 -7.22 3.35 3.09
C HIS A 33 -8.50 2.65 2.64
N THR A 34 -8.33 1.57 1.88
CA THR A 34 -9.40 0.71 1.38
C THR A 34 -9.26 -0.74 1.87
N TYR A 35 -8.65 -0.93 3.05
CA TYR A 35 -8.52 -2.28 3.62
C TYR A 35 -9.89 -2.93 3.86
N GLY A 36 -9.95 -4.24 3.65
CA GLY A 36 -11.15 -5.04 3.88
C GLY A 36 -11.50 -5.20 5.36
N ASP A 37 -12.62 -5.91 5.62
CA ASP A 37 -13.12 -6.11 6.99
C ASP A 37 -12.17 -6.91 7.88
N ALA A 38 -11.39 -7.82 7.29
CA ALA A 38 -10.40 -8.61 8.01
C ALA A 38 -9.10 -7.83 8.30
N GLU A 39 -8.74 -6.87 7.45
CA GLU A 39 -7.49 -6.12 7.55
C GLU A 39 -7.63 -4.87 8.43
N THR A 40 -8.79 -4.20 8.38
CA THR A 40 -9.03 -2.95 9.09
C THR A 40 -8.79 -3.05 10.61
N PRO A 41 -9.23 -4.09 11.33
CA PRO A 41 -8.90 -4.26 12.74
C PRO A 41 -7.40 -4.40 12.98
N VAL A 42 -6.67 -5.08 12.10
CA VAL A 42 -5.21 -5.23 12.24
C VAL A 42 -4.52 -3.86 12.13
N ILE A 43 -4.94 -3.02 11.20
CA ILE A 43 -4.41 -1.67 11.07
C ILE A 43 -4.72 -0.86 12.33
N ASN A 44 -5.97 -0.82 12.77
CA ASN A 44 -6.41 0.06 13.85
C ASN A 44 -5.95 -0.41 15.24
N ASP A 45 -5.97 -1.72 15.48
CA ASP A 45 -5.79 -2.27 16.83
C ASP A 45 -4.35 -2.76 17.07
N VAL A 46 -3.55 -2.93 16.00
CA VAL A 46 -2.18 -3.45 16.10
C VAL A 46 -1.16 -2.48 15.50
N ILE A 47 -1.26 -2.19 14.21
CA ILE A 47 -0.20 -1.47 13.48
C ILE A 47 -0.11 -0.01 13.95
N ILE A 48 -1.23 0.71 13.99
CA ILE A 48 -1.24 2.11 14.42
C ILE A 48 -0.78 2.27 15.86
N PRO A 49 -1.27 1.50 16.85
CA PRO A 49 -0.74 1.57 18.21
C PRO A 49 0.76 1.26 18.33
N MET A 50 1.27 0.31 17.55
CA MET A 50 2.72 0.02 17.51
C MET A 50 3.51 1.22 16.94
N PHE A 51 3.01 1.82 15.87
CA PHE A 51 3.64 3.00 15.28
C PHE A 51 3.64 4.20 16.24
N GLU A 52 2.51 4.50 16.86
CA GLU A 52 2.38 5.61 17.82
C GLU A 52 3.23 5.40 19.08
N ALA A 53 3.35 4.15 19.55
CA ALA A 53 4.23 3.83 20.66
C ALA A 53 5.72 4.06 20.34
N ALA A 54 6.11 3.79 19.09
CA ALA A 54 7.47 4.06 18.60
C ALA A 54 7.71 5.54 18.27
N ASN A 55 6.64 6.31 18.04
CA ASN A 55 6.68 7.72 17.62
C ASN A 55 5.71 8.56 18.48
N PRO A 56 6.01 8.80 19.76
CA PRO A 56 5.07 9.42 20.71
C PRO A 56 4.63 10.84 20.35
N GLY A 57 5.33 11.50 19.41
CA GLY A 57 4.95 12.80 18.87
C GLY A 57 3.99 12.76 17.69
N ILE A 58 3.54 11.56 17.27
CA ILE A 58 2.67 11.40 16.10
C ILE A 58 1.44 10.60 16.49
N LYS A 59 0.27 11.06 16.01
CA LYS A 59 -1.00 10.33 16.04
C LYS A 59 -1.45 10.02 14.64
N VAL A 60 -2.12 8.88 14.44
CA VAL A 60 -2.64 8.45 13.14
C VAL A 60 -4.15 8.34 13.20
N GLU A 61 -4.83 9.15 12.40
CA GLU A 61 -6.25 9.03 12.15
C GLU A 61 -6.47 8.22 10.86
N ALA A 62 -6.72 6.91 10.99
CA ALA A 62 -7.00 6.05 9.86
C ALA A 62 -8.47 6.12 9.46
N ILE A 63 -8.74 6.48 8.22
CA ILE A 63 -10.09 6.64 7.68
C ILE A 63 -10.28 5.63 6.54
N ARG A 64 -11.11 4.63 6.81
CA ARG A 64 -11.50 3.67 5.79
C ARG A 64 -12.45 4.31 4.79
N GLN A 65 -12.05 4.30 3.53
CA GLN A 65 -12.86 4.81 2.44
C GLN A 65 -13.67 3.67 1.79
N SER A 66 -14.88 3.98 1.37
CA SER A 66 -15.78 3.09 0.65
C SER A 66 -16.21 3.71 -0.68
N GLY A 67 -16.68 2.88 -1.62
CA GLY A 67 -17.08 3.35 -2.95
C GLY A 67 -15.89 3.53 -3.90
N ASP A 68 -15.99 4.47 -4.84
CA ASP A 68 -14.92 4.75 -5.77
C ASP A 68 -13.84 5.65 -5.15
N PHE A 69 -12.89 5.00 -4.50
CA PHE A 69 -11.78 5.69 -3.84
C PHE A 69 -10.94 6.55 -4.79
N ASN A 70 -10.77 6.12 -6.04
CA ASN A 70 -10.00 6.90 -7.01
C ASN A 70 -10.69 8.23 -7.32
N GLN A 71 -12.00 8.20 -7.54
CA GLN A 71 -12.78 9.42 -7.75
C GLN A 71 -12.75 10.34 -6.52
N MET A 72 -12.85 9.77 -5.33
CA MET A 72 -12.77 10.53 -4.08
C MET A 72 -11.41 11.22 -3.93
N LEU A 73 -10.31 10.50 -4.19
CA LEU A 73 -8.96 11.06 -4.07
C LEU A 73 -8.70 12.15 -5.11
N VAL A 74 -9.13 11.95 -6.37
CA VAL A 74 -9.03 12.99 -7.41
C VAL A 74 -9.82 14.24 -7.01
N THR A 75 -11.00 14.08 -6.42
CA THR A 75 -11.81 15.21 -5.93
C THR A 75 -11.12 15.92 -4.79
N ALA A 76 -10.55 15.19 -3.85
CA ALA A 76 -9.78 15.73 -2.73
C ALA A 76 -8.57 16.55 -3.21
N LEU A 77 -7.84 16.03 -4.21
CA LEU A 77 -6.72 16.74 -4.85
C LEU A 77 -7.18 18.07 -5.48
N GLY A 78 -8.35 18.07 -6.13
CA GLY A 78 -8.91 19.29 -6.75
C GLY A 78 -9.40 20.33 -5.73
N THR A 79 -9.77 19.93 -4.52
CA THR A 79 -10.30 20.82 -3.47
C THR A 79 -9.28 21.19 -2.40
N GLY A 80 -8.11 20.54 -2.39
CA GLY A 80 -7.09 20.71 -1.36
C GLY A 80 -7.43 20.03 -0.02
N MET A 81 -8.50 19.23 0.06
CA MET A 81 -8.88 18.45 1.25
C MET A 81 -8.34 17.03 1.14
N VAL A 82 -7.02 16.91 1.09
CA VAL A 82 -6.30 15.65 0.91
C VAL A 82 -5.90 15.03 2.24
N PRO A 83 -5.77 13.70 2.33
CA PRO A 83 -5.09 13.07 3.46
C PRO A 83 -3.58 13.30 3.39
N ASP A 84 -2.90 13.16 4.53
CA ASP A 84 -1.43 13.18 4.58
C ASP A 84 -0.84 11.94 3.93
N VAL A 85 -1.50 10.79 4.12
CA VAL A 85 -1.10 9.49 3.54
C VAL A 85 -2.32 8.79 2.94
N ALA A 86 -2.14 8.19 1.77
CA ALA A 86 -3.18 7.38 1.13
C ALA A 86 -2.64 6.03 0.66
N ARG A 87 -3.39 4.95 0.91
CA ARG A 87 -3.14 3.66 0.30
C ARG A 87 -3.82 3.62 -1.06
N VAL A 88 -3.04 3.61 -2.11
CA VAL A 88 -3.54 3.62 -3.50
C VAL A 88 -3.19 2.33 -4.24
N ASP A 89 -3.95 2.05 -5.29
CA ASP A 89 -3.65 0.96 -6.21
C ASP A 89 -2.47 1.34 -7.11
N ILE A 90 -1.57 0.39 -7.38
CA ILE A 90 -0.37 0.59 -8.19
C ILE A 90 -0.68 1.13 -9.60
N THR A 91 -1.84 0.78 -10.15
CA THR A 91 -2.27 1.24 -11.49
C THR A 91 -2.60 2.73 -11.55
N LYS A 92 -2.69 3.41 -10.39
CA LYS A 92 -3.07 4.81 -10.27
C LYS A 92 -1.93 5.73 -9.85
N THR A 93 -0.82 5.19 -9.37
CA THR A 93 0.33 5.98 -8.87
C THR A 93 0.82 7.00 -9.91
N SER A 94 1.07 6.57 -11.13
CA SER A 94 1.53 7.46 -12.22
C SER A 94 0.51 8.55 -12.58
N ALA A 95 -0.78 8.24 -12.51
CA ALA A 95 -1.83 9.22 -12.79
C ALA A 95 -1.87 10.32 -11.72
N TYR A 96 -1.75 9.95 -10.43
CA TYR A 96 -1.69 10.94 -9.35
C TYR A 96 -0.39 11.74 -9.36
N ALA A 97 0.74 11.12 -9.68
CA ALA A 97 2.01 11.82 -9.88
C ALA A 97 1.92 12.87 -11.00
N LYS A 98 1.33 12.50 -12.13
CA LYS A 98 1.11 13.40 -13.27
C LYS A 98 0.22 14.60 -12.92
N LEU A 99 -0.74 14.41 -12.02
CA LEU A 99 -1.61 15.49 -11.53
C LEU A 99 -0.90 16.41 -10.52
N GLY A 100 0.33 16.07 -10.09
CA GLY A 100 1.02 16.78 -9.01
C GLY A 100 0.37 16.57 -7.65
N GLY A 101 -0.40 15.51 -7.49
CA GLY A 101 -1.21 15.24 -6.31
C GLY A 101 -0.48 14.46 -5.22
N ILE A 102 0.69 13.89 -5.53
CA ILE A 102 1.50 13.14 -4.59
C ILE A 102 2.96 13.57 -4.69
N VAL A 103 3.65 13.48 -3.55
CA VAL A 103 5.04 13.91 -3.41
C VAL A 103 6.00 12.84 -3.93
N ALA A 104 7.08 13.24 -4.57
CA ALA A 104 8.18 12.36 -4.91
C ALA A 104 8.89 11.89 -3.62
N MET A 105 8.81 10.61 -3.32
CA MET A 105 9.34 10.03 -2.08
C MET A 105 10.87 10.04 -2.04
N ASP A 106 11.52 9.97 -3.18
CA ASP A 106 12.99 10.01 -3.32
C ASP A 106 13.59 11.41 -3.03
N GLU A 107 12.76 12.43 -2.91
CA GLU A 107 13.14 13.76 -2.43
C GLU A 107 13.02 13.90 -0.89
N ILE A 108 12.47 12.88 -0.21
CA ILE A 108 12.27 12.87 1.24
C ILE A 108 13.48 12.20 1.92
N GLU A 109 13.96 12.82 3.00
CA GLU A 109 15.04 12.26 3.82
C GLU A 109 14.67 10.86 4.33
N GLY A 110 15.64 9.93 4.26
CA GLY A 110 15.44 8.54 4.70
C GLY A 110 14.90 7.59 3.63
N PHE A 111 14.44 8.08 2.48
CA PHE A 111 13.90 7.21 1.43
C PHE A 111 14.90 6.14 0.96
N ALA A 112 16.19 6.45 0.88
CA ALA A 112 17.20 5.48 0.44
C ALA A 112 17.20 4.21 1.31
N ALA A 113 17.11 4.35 2.63
CA ALA A 113 17.05 3.21 3.55
C ALA A 113 15.75 2.41 3.40
N LEU A 114 14.62 3.09 3.14
CA LEU A 114 13.33 2.44 2.89
C LEU A 114 13.34 1.69 1.55
N LYS A 115 13.93 2.27 0.52
CA LYS A 115 14.11 1.65 -0.80
C LYS A 115 14.87 0.34 -0.71
N ASP A 116 15.94 0.30 0.08
CA ASP A 116 16.77 -0.89 0.24
C ASP A 116 16.08 -2.00 1.08
N ALA A 117 15.06 -1.63 1.83
CA ALA A 117 14.28 -2.57 2.66
C ALA A 117 13.12 -3.26 1.92
N VAL A 118 12.80 -2.85 0.69
CA VAL A 118 11.68 -3.38 -0.09
C VAL A 118 12.16 -4.09 -1.36
N LEU A 119 11.32 -4.96 -1.91
CA LEU A 119 11.63 -5.69 -3.14
C LEU A 119 11.59 -4.75 -4.35
N GLU A 120 12.58 -4.85 -5.24
CA GLU A 120 12.73 -4.02 -6.43
C GLU A 120 11.52 -4.11 -7.36
N GLY A 121 10.99 -5.32 -7.62
CA GLY A 121 9.84 -5.52 -8.50
C GLY A 121 8.60 -4.73 -8.06
N PRO A 122 8.09 -4.92 -6.84
CA PRO A 122 6.99 -4.10 -6.32
C PRO A 122 7.31 -2.61 -6.24
N LEU A 123 8.54 -2.23 -5.91
CA LEU A 123 8.94 -0.82 -5.85
C LEU A 123 8.91 -0.15 -7.22
N SER A 124 9.32 -0.86 -8.28
CA SER A 124 9.35 -0.32 -9.65
C SER A 124 7.99 0.14 -10.14
N THR A 125 6.89 -0.40 -9.62
CA THR A 125 5.52 0.01 -9.96
C THR A 125 5.19 1.43 -9.46
N ASN A 126 5.99 1.97 -8.57
CA ASN A 126 5.85 3.34 -8.04
C ASN A 126 6.77 4.35 -8.75
N LEU A 127 7.55 3.88 -9.73
CA LEU A 127 8.45 4.73 -10.51
C LEU A 127 7.71 5.40 -11.66
N TRP A 128 7.74 6.71 -11.71
CA TRP A 128 7.20 7.50 -12.83
C TRP A 128 8.13 8.68 -13.13
N ASN A 129 8.48 8.84 -14.39
CA ASN A 129 9.33 9.94 -14.88
C ASN A 129 10.64 10.13 -14.09
N GLY A 130 11.24 9.02 -13.65
CA GLY A 130 12.52 9.01 -12.92
C GLY A 130 12.42 9.17 -11.41
N HIS A 131 11.23 9.39 -10.85
CA HIS A 131 10.98 9.57 -9.42
C HIS A 131 10.06 8.48 -8.85
N TYR A 132 10.25 8.15 -7.57
CA TYR A 132 9.39 7.23 -6.84
C TYR A 132 8.29 7.99 -6.10
N TYR A 133 7.04 7.60 -6.29
CA TYR A 133 5.87 8.27 -5.72
C TYR A 133 5.15 7.45 -4.65
N GLY A 134 5.74 6.38 -4.18
CA GLY A 134 5.16 5.54 -3.14
C GLY A 134 6.09 4.42 -2.72
N LEU A 135 5.67 3.70 -1.68
CA LEU A 135 6.31 2.49 -1.19
C LEU A 135 5.31 1.33 -1.28
N PRO A 136 5.75 0.15 -1.73
CA PRO A 136 4.88 -1.01 -1.76
C PRO A 136 4.59 -1.50 -0.34
N LEU A 137 3.31 -1.68 -0.01
CA LEU A 137 2.88 -2.26 1.28
C LEU A 137 2.78 -3.77 1.22
N ASN A 138 2.30 -4.29 0.09
CA ASN A 138 2.12 -5.70 -0.17
C ASN A 138 2.27 -5.95 -1.67
N THR A 139 2.44 -7.22 -2.02
CA THR A 139 2.38 -7.68 -3.40
C THR A 139 1.49 -8.91 -3.46
N ASN A 140 0.85 -9.10 -4.59
CA ASN A 140 0.07 -10.28 -4.90
C ASN A 140 0.34 -10.73 -6.33
N CYS A 141 -0.10 -11.92 -6.66
CA CYS A 141 -0.02 -12.44 -8.01
C CYS A 141 -1.33 -13.14 -8.39
N LYS A 142 -1.55 -13.27 -9.67
CA LYS A 142 -2.57 -14.19 -10.17
C LYS A 142 -2.00 -15.59 -10.29
N ALA A 143 -2.83 -16.56 -9.94
CA ALA A 143 -2.52 -17.97 -10.12
C ALA A 143 -3.69 -18.68 -10.80
N ALA A 144 -3.38 -19.62 -11.67
CA ALA A 144 -4.38 -20.51 -12.21
C ALA A 144 -4.69 -21.62 -11.18
N VAL A 145 -5.94 -21.68 -10.73
CA VAL A 145 -6.42 -22.80 -9.93
C VAL A 145 -6.96 -23.87 -10.86
N VAL A 146 -6.33 -25.03 -10.82
CA VAL A 146 -6.59 -26.11 -11.76
C VAL A 146 -7.40 -27.21 -11.10
N ASN A 147 -8.59 -27.50 -11.65
CA ASN A 147 -9.36 -28.68 -11.27
C ASN A 147 -8.94 -29.88 -12.15
N LEU A 148 -8.15 -30.78 -11.57
CA LEU A 148 -7.62 -31.94 -12.29
C LEU A 148 -8.72 -32.87 -12.83
N ASN A 149 -9.87 -32.99 -12.14
CA ASN A 149 -10.97 -33.81 -12.63
C ASN A 149 -11.61 -33.21 -13.90
N VAL A 150 -11.68 -31.87 -13.97
CA VAL A 150 -12.13 -31.17 -15.17
C VAL A 150 -11.11 -31.34 -16.30
N LEU A 151 -9.81 -31.18 -16.01
CA LEU A 151 -8.76 -31.39 -17.02
C LEU A 151 -8.76 -32.80 -17.61
N LYS A 152 -8.99 -33.82 -16.81
CA LYS A 152 -9.12 -35.22 -17.32
C LYS A 152 -10.23 -35.37 -18.36
N THR A 153 -11.31 -34.61 -18.22
CA THR A 153 -12.39 -34.63 -19.26
C THR A 153 -11.93 -34.01 -20.58
N LEU A 154 -10.86 -33.21 -20.54
CA LEU A 154 -10.21 -32.62 -21.72
C LEU A 154 -9.01 -33.44 -22.21
N GLY A 155 -8.68 -34.54 -21.52
CA GLY A 155 -7.57 -35.44 -21.88
C GLY A 155 -6.23 -35.08 -21.29
N PHE A 156 -6.21 -34.26 -20.24
CA PHE A 156 -4.97 -33.86 -19.53
C PHE A 156 -4.89 -34.53 -18.15
N ASP A 157 -3.77 -35.16 -17.84
CA ASP A 157 -3.47 -35.68 -16.49
C ASP A 157 -2.83 -34.63 -15.57
N ALA A 158 -2.32 -33.53 -16.13
CA ALA A 158 -1.73 -32.40 -15.46
C ALA A 158 -2.16 -31.10 -16.15
N ALA A 159 -1.74 -29.93 -15.60
CA ALA A 159 -1.95 -28.66 -16.28
C ALA A 159 -1.29 -28.68 -17.68
N PRO A 160 -1.97 -28.24 -18.75
CA PRO A 160 -1.40 -28.17 -20.09
C PRO A 160 -0.18 -27.23 -20.09
N ALA A 161 0.78 -27.53 -20.95
CA ALA A 161 2.01 -26.75 -21.03
C ALA A 161 1.79 -25.35 -21.64
N THR A 162 0.82 -25.24 -22.55
CA THR A 162 0.51 -23.98 -23.23
C THR A 162 -0.99 -23.70 -23.24
N MET A 163 -1.33 -22.42 -23.42
CA MET A 163 -2.72 -21.99 -23.56
C MET A 163 -3.34 -22.49 -24.87
N GLU A 164 -2.54 -22.61 -25.92
CA GLU A 164 -2.96 -23.14 -27.23
C GLU A 164 -3.46 -24.58 -27.12
N GLU A 165 -2.72 -25.45 -26.43
CA GLU A 165 -3.13 -26.85 -26.15
C GLU A 165 -4.44 -26.86 -25.37
N PHE A 166 -4.56 -26.06 -24.34
CA PHE A 166 -5.78 -25.97 -23.56
C PHE A 166 -6.98 -25.49 -24.37
N VAL A 167 -6.82 -24.42 -25.16
CA VAL A 167 -7.87 -23.86 -26.01
C VAL A 167 -8.30 -24.87 -27.08
N ALA A 168 -7.34 -25.60 -27.72
CA ALA A 168 -7.63 -26.61 -28.69
C ALA A 168 -8.48 -27.75 -28.09
N ALA A 169 -8.07 -28.27 -26.93
CA ALA A 169 -8.83 -29.31 -26.22
C ALA A 169 -10.22 -28.83 -25.76
N CYS A 170 -10.35 -27.58 -25.35
CA CYS A 170 -11.65 -26.97 -25.02
C CYS A 170 -12.57 -26.91 -26.24
N LYS A 171 -12.05 -26.51 -27.41
CA LYS A 171 -12.82 -26.46 -28.66
C LYS A 171 -13.30 -27.85 -29.09
N GLU A 172 -12.44 -28.84 -28.92
CA GLU A 172 -12.74 -30.23 -29.36
C GLU A 172 -13.68 -30.93 -28.38
N LYS A 173 -13.41 -30.86 -27.08
CA LYS A 173 -13.99 -31.76 -26.06
C LYS A 173 -14.98 -31.08 -25.11
N ALA A 174 -15.01 -29.76 -25.03
CA ALA A 174 -15.88 -29.07 -24.09
C ALA A 174 -17.36 -29.00 -24.54
N ALA A 175 -17.65 -29.31 -25.78
CA ALA A 175 -19.03 -29.35 -26.34
C ALA A 175 -19.87 -28.12 -25.99
N GLY A 176 -19.27 -26.91 -26.05
CA GLY A 176 -19.92 -25.67 -25.68
C GLY A 176 -19.94 -25.37 -24.18
N GLN A 177 -19.41 -26.23 -23.34
CA GLN A 177 -19.25 -25.92 -21.89
C GLN A 177 -18.01 -25.08 -21.65
N TYR A 178 -18.14 -24.11 -20.76
CA TYR A 178 -16.99 -23.30 -20.33
C TYR A 178 -16.12 -24.07 -19.34
N LYS A 179 -14.84 -24.17 -19.65
CA LYS A 179 -13.84 -24.86 -18.82
C LYS A 179 -12.81 -23.89 -18.23
N LEU A 180 -12.86 -22.62 -18.61
CA LEU A 180 -12.07 -21.53 -18.09
C LEU A 180 -13.00 -20.48 -17.49
N ASN A 181 -12.72 -20.09 -16.25
CA ASN A 181 -13.38 -18.96 -15.61
C ASN A 181 -12.37 -17.84 -15.40
N VAL A 182 -12.74 -16.63 -15.80
CA VAL A 182 -11.99 -15.41 -15.54
C VAL A 182 -12.78 -14.60 -14.49
N SER A 183 -12.11 -14.15 -13.44
CA SER A 183 -12.77 -13.53 -12.29
C SER A 183 -13.44 -12.20 -12.60
N GLY A 184 -13.03 -11.52 -13.68
CA GLY A 184 -13.57 -10.22 -14.10
C GLY A 184 -13.07 -9.81 -15.48
N LEU A 185 -13.45 -8.61 -15.91
CA LEU A 185 -13.04 -7.99 -17.17
C LEU A 185 -12.25 -6.69 -16.95
N GLY A 186 -11.83 -6.40 -15.71
CA GLY A 186 -10.99 -5.27 -15.39
C GLY A 186 -9.54 -5.48 -15.81
N ASP A 187 -8.76 -4.41 -15.76
CA ASP A 187 -7.34 -4.40 -16.13
C ASP A 187 -6.57 -5.51 -15.43
N TRP A 188 -6.77 -5.66 -14.12
CA TRP A 188 -6.14 -6.70 -13.31
C TRP A 188 -6.45 -8.12 -13.79
N ASP A 189 -7.65 -8.37 -14.31
CA ASP A 189 -8.06 -9.68 -14.77
C ASP A 189 -7.56 -9.99 -16.18
N LEU A 190 -7.36 -8.97 -17.00
CA LEU A 190 -6.97 -9.10 -18.41
C LEU A 190 -5.46 -9.09 -18.64
N PHE A 191 -4.66 -8.44 -17.78
CA PHE A 191 -3.21 -8.35 -17.95
C PHE A 191 -2.48 -9.68 -18.17
N PRO A 192 -2.78 -10.79 -17.47
CA PRO A 192 -2.12 -12.07 -17.72
C PRO A 192 -2.29 -12.53 -19.17
N TYR A 193 -3.47 -12.31 -19.75
CA TYR A 193 -3.74 -12.68 -21.15
C TYR A 193 -3.05 -11.73 -22.12
N PHE A 194 -3.02 -10.43 -21.81
CA PHE A 194 -2.32 -9.44 -22.61
C PHE A 194 -0.83 -9.76 -22.71
N TRP A 195 -0.17 -10.08 -21.60
CA TRP A 195 1.23 -10.49 -21.58
C TRP A 195 1.46 -11.82 -22.26
N LEU A 196 0.54 -12.78 -22.13
CA LEU A 196 0.61 -14.08 -22.80
C LEU A 196 0.73 -13.92 -24.32
N PHE A 197 0.09 -12.92 -24.89
CA PHE A 197 0.16 -12.60 -26.32
C PHE A 197 1.26 -11.59 -26.68
N GLY A 198 2.23 -11.38 -25.79
CA GLY A 198 3.39 -10.51 -26.03
C GLY A 198 3.14 -9.03 -25.84
N GLY A 199 2.02 -8.66 -25.23
CA GLY A 199 1.76 -7.26 -24.86
C GLY A 199 2.74 -6.75 -23.81
N VAL A 200 3.06 -5.45 -23.88
CA VAL A 200 3.90 -4.73 -22.91
C VAL A 200 3.11 -3.53 -22.39
N VAL A 201 3.18 -3.29 -21.09
CA VAL A 201 2.53 -2.15 -20.41
C VAL A 201 3.59 -1.20 -19.91
#